data_7514a5f0722f6d0641e6679f83f2c278
#
_entry.id   7514a5f0722f6d0641e6679f83f2c278
#
_cell.length_a   1.000
_cell.length_b   1.000
_cell.length_c   1.000
_cell.angle_alpha   90.00
_cell.angle_beta   90.00
_cell.angle_gamma   90.00
#
_symmetry.space_group_name_H-M   'P 1'
#
loop_
_entity.id
_entity.type
_entity.pdbx_description
1 polymer ?
#
loop_
_entity_poly.entity_id
_entity_poly.type
_entity_poly.pdbx_seq_one_letter_code
_entity_poly.pdbx_strand_id
1 'polypeptide(L)'
;MQNIIDYLDWRGDVPFSVSPPNEVDNYIHCKIGTLDFSGARFFSYFRHPAVFLLNLLPVVLLVALFWFLTNRAWLAFLLPSALLVLVSFINYFKIAIRGDPLIAEDLLLIGEGAGTMGDYEMHFPALFFVSFGLVLVGALALMRYARARIPKKRLWVRVLGVLACVALGLLSWRLWYGDKALYDAQSADGVFNCERESEQSASRGLLWSFLHSVRQTLPMKPEGYSDAAAQALLARYEDADIPAGERVNVVVTMLESFSDLSALGGVTLERDPYASLHALQAESYCGTLISDTNGGGTINAERSFVTGFAYPHTRYRRDTWSYARYFAAQGYSTQGGHPGYEWFYDRKRVNENLGFSRYDFMENHYEALLTGQNDYRGHPDDATFFADLRADYLARDPSQPYFSFSVTYQGHSPYSDTALEGAQYLPHDGLSDGAYCMINNYLSTVADTDRQLGAFVDAFRSDDAPVVLVFFGDHKPTLGTGNCYYAELGVNVNENSDEGCRNLYSTPYLVWANDAAKRVLGKPFAGQGRTISPNFLMAEVFDCCGWQGSAWTQLQRDVCSRIPVIHRQERFLIDGEWTLALRPDDRTVYDGLRIAEYYVRERLLRKGDGD
;
A
#
# COMPACT_ATOMS: atom_id res chain seq x y z
N MET A 1 -22.59 -21.72 8.84
CA MET A 1 -23.15 -22.27 10.10
C MET A 1 -22.63 -23.71 10.31
N GLN A 2 -22.72 -24.61 9.33
CA GLN A 2 -22.21 -25.97 9.48
C GLN A 2 -20.69 -25.99 9.78
N ASN A 3 -19.89 -25.19 9.07
CA ASN A 3 -18.44 -25.10 9.32
C ASN A 3 -18.07 -24.48 10.67
N ILE A 4 -18.94 -23.63 11.25
CA ILE A 4 -18.77 -23.13 12.61
C ILE A 4 -19.16 -24.20 13.63
N ILE A 5 -20.20 -24.98 13.33
CA ILE A 5 -20.64 -26.12 14.16
C ILE A 5 -19.59 -27.22 14.09
N ASP A 6 -19.09 -27.58 12.93
CA ASP A 6 -18.04 -28.58 12.74
C ASP A 6 -16.73 -28.17 13.43
N TYR A 7 -16.43 -26.84 13.47
CA TYR A 7 -15.32 -26.29 14.22
C TYR A 7 -15.52 -26.35 15.74
N LEU A 8 -16.73 -26.01 16.19
CA LEU A 8 -17.08 -26.09 17.61
C LEU A 8 -17.13 -27.53 18.11
N ASP A 9 -17.60 -28.47 17.26
CA ASP A 9 -17.58 -29.90 17.53
C ASP A 9 -16.17 -30.49 17.54
N TRP A 10 -15.27 -29.98 16.68
CA TRP A 10 -13.87 -30.43 16.66
C TRP A 10 -13.06 -29.93 17.88
N ARG A 11 -13.43 -28.81 18.46
CA ARG A 11 -12.83 -28.23 19.68
C ARG A 11 -13.62 -28.53 20.96
N GLY A 12 -14.46 -29.55 20.95
CA GLY A 12 -15.42 -29.89 22.01
C GLY A 12 -14.88 -30.08 23.44
N ASP A 13 -13.57 -30.01 23.66
CA ASP A 13 -12.93 -30.13 24.96
C ASP A 13 -12.34 -28.81 25.49
N VAL A 14 -12.51 -27.67 24.81
CA VAL A 14 -12.01 -26.37 25.30
C VAL A 14 -13.17 -25.58 25.91
N PRO A 15 -13.19 -25.35 27.24
CA PRO A 15 -14.25 -24.56 27.84
C PRO A 15 -14.20 -23.11 27.29
N PHE A 16 -15.36 -22.62 26.87
CA PHE A 16 -15.61 -21.32 26.26
C PHE A 16 -15.15 -20.09 27.06
N SER A 17 -14.49 -20.28 28.18
CA SER A 17 -14.22 -19.22 29.16
C SER A 17 -12.77 -18.72 29.21
N VAL A 18 -11.84 -19.19 28.36
CA VAL A 18 -10.42 -18.92 28.61
C VAL A 18 -9.58 -18.59 27.36
N SER A 19 -10.13 -18.54 26.16
CA SER A 19 -9.35 -18.05 25.02
C SER A 19 -9.47 -16.52 24.94
N PRO A 20 -8.36 -15.78 24.89
CA PRO A 20 -8.45 -14.35 24.65
C PRO A 20 -9.15 -14.11 23.30
N PRO A 21 -9.97 -13.06 23.17
CA PRO A 21 -10.74 -12.75 21.96
C PRO A 21 -9.90 -12.80 20.67
N ASN A 22 -8.61 -12.51 20.79
CA ASN A 22 -7.66 -12.42 19.69
C ASN A 22 -7.33 -13.76 19.00
N GLU A 23 -7.29 -14.88 19.72
CA GLU A 23 -7.02 -16.19 19.10
C GLU A 23 -8.20 -16.68 18.25
N VAL A 24 -9.42 -16.47 18.74
CA VAL A 24 -10.63 -16.85 18.01
C VAL A 24 -10.82 -15.98 16.78
N ASP A 25 -10.60 -14.67 16.89
CA ASP A 25 -10.70 -13.74 15.78
C ASP A 25 -9.68 -14.04 14.68
N ASN A 26 -8.42 -14.24 15.03
CA ASN A 26 -7.36 -14.56 14.07
C ASN A 26 -7.58 -15.93 13.39
N TYR A 27 -8.04 -16.94 14.12
CA TYR A 27 -8.35 -18.25 13.54
C TYR A 27 -9.56 -18.20 12.61
N ILE A 28 -10.60 -17.46 13.00
CA ILE A 28 -11.78 -17.22 12.16
C ILE A 28 -11.36 -16.48 10.88
N HIS A 29 -10.48 -15.50 10.95
CA HIS A 29 -9.94 -14.82 9.77
C HIS A 29 -9.12 -15.74 8.88
N CYS A 30 -8.28 -16.61 9.40
CA CYS A 30 -7.55 -17.59 8.62
C CYS A 30 -8.44 -18.55 7.84
N LYS A 31 -9.53 -19.02 8.43
CA LYS A 31 -10.45 -19.96 7.76
C LYS A 31 -11.58 -19.30 6.97
N ILE A 32 -12.05 -18.13 7.37
CA ILE A 32 -13.17 -17.41 6.73
C ILE A 32 -12.68 -16.44 5.65
N GLY A 33 -11.46 -15.91 5.75
CA GLY A 33 -10.88 -15.01 4.75
C GLY A 33 -10.80 -15.61 3.34
N THR A 34 -10.77 -16.94 3.23
CA THR A 34 -10.73 -17.66 1.96
C THR A 34 -12.09 -18.02 1.38
N LEU A 35 -13.16 -18.03 2.20
CA LEU A 35 -14.51 -18.42 1.75
C LEU A 35 -15.57 -17.63 2.52
N ASP A 36 -15.74 -16.37 2.17
CA ASP A 36 -16.78 -15.54 2.75
C ASP A 36 -18.19 -15.86 2.21
N PHE A 37 -18.49 -17.15 2.11
CA PHE A 37 -19.81 -17.69 1.94
C PHE A 37 -20.31 -18.31 3.26
N SER A 38 -20.20 -17.56 4.36
CA SER A 38 -21.03 -17.94 5.50
C SER A 38 -22.47 -17.62 5.08
N GLY A 39 -23.31 -18.65 5.03
CA GLY A 39 -24.74 -18.45 4.75
C GLY A 39 -25.37 -17.41 5.68
N ALA A 40 -24.84 -17.23 6.88
CA ALA A 40 -25.23 -16.20 7.82
C ALA A 40 -25.01 -14.78 7.27
N ARG A 41 -23.82 -14.49 6.69
CA ARG A 41 -23.51 -13.18 6.12
C ARG A 41 -24.35 -12.90 4.85
N PHE A 42 -24.51 -13.90 3.98
CA PHE A 42 -25.40 -13.79 2.83
C PHE A 42 -26.84 -13.46 3.24
N PHE A 43 -27.39 -14.12 4.26
CA PHE A 43 -28.74 -13.83 4.75
C PHE A 43 -28.82 -12.50 5.50
N SER A 44 -27.74 -11.99 6.07
CA SER A 44 -27.73 -10.70 6.74
C SER A 44 -27.99 -9.54 5.78
N TYR A 45 -27.52 -9.61 4.52
CA TYR A 45 -27.84 -8.59 3.51
C TYR A 45 -29.35 -8.38 3.32
N PHE A 46 -30.16 -9.44 3.43
CA PHE A 46 -31.61 -9.33 3.32
C PHE A 46 -32.26 -8.70 4.56
N ARG A 47 -31.58 -8.68 5.69
CA ARG A 47 -32.02 -7.98 6.90
C ARG A 47 -31.67 -6.50 6.87
N HIS A 48 -30.70 -6.11 6.04
CA HIS A 48 -30.25 -4.73 5.86
C HIS A 48 -30.63 -4.23 4.46
N PRO A 49 -31.88 -3.80 4.24
CA PRO A 49 -32.39 -3.49 2.89
C PRO A 49 -31.62 -2.37 2.19
N ALA A 50 -31.03 -1.42 2.92
CA ALA A 50 -30.18 -0.39 2.34
C ALA A 50 -28.92 -0.98 1.70
N VAL A 51 -28.21 -1.85 2.42
CA VAL A 51 -27.02 -2.55 1.92
C VAL A 51 -27.36 -3.42 0.71
N PHE A 52 -28.48 -4.18 0.81
CA PHE A 52 -28.94 -5.02 -0.29
C PHE A 52 -29.25 -4.20 -1.55
N LEU A 53 -30.03 -3.11 -1.41
CA LEU A 53 -30.42 -2.27 -2.53
C LEU A 53 -29.24 -1.53 -3.16
N LEU A 54 -28.27 -1.08 -2.36
CA LEU A 54 -27.07 -0.42 -2.87
C LEU A 54 -26.17 -1.37 -3.66
N ASN A 55 -26.15 -2.67 -3.34
CA ASN A 55 -25.47 -3.66 -4.16
C ASN A 55 -26.29 -4.12 -5.38
N LEU A 56 -27.63 -4.16 -5.28
CA LEU A 56 -28.51 -4.59 -6.37
C LEU A 56 -28.65 -3.53 -7.47
N LEU A 57 -28.72 -2.25 -7.11
CA LEU A 57 -28.95 -1.16 -8.05
C LEU A 57 -27.93 -1.10 -9.20
N PRO A 58 -26.60 -1.21 -8.98
CA PRO A 58 -25.63 -1.22 -10.07
C PRO A 58 -25.85 -2.40 -11.02
N VAL A 59 -26.21 -3.57 -10.49
CA VAL A 59 -26.50 -4.77 -11.30
C VAL A 59 -27.70 -4.53 -12.20
N VAL A 60 -28.80 -4.00 -11.65
CA VAL A 60 -30.02 -3.70 -12.41
C VAL A 60 -29.74 -2.65 -13.49
N LEU A 61 -29.03 -1.58 -13.16
CA LEU A 61 -28.66 -0.55 -14.13
C LEU A 61 -27.76 -1.10 -15.24
N LEU A 62 -26.81 -1.98 -14.90
CA LEU A 62 -25.90 -2.59 -15.86
C LEU A 62 -26.66 -3.53 -16.80
N VAL A 63 -27.54 -4.39 -16.28
CA VAL A 63 -28.40 -5.27 -17.08
C VAL A 63 -29.33 -4.46 -17.99
N ALA A 64 -29.96 -3.41 -17.48
CA ALA A 64 -30.82 -2.52 -18.27
C ALA A 64 -30.03 -1.81 -19.38
N LEU A 65 -28.85 -1.29 -19.06
CA LEU A 65 -27.94 -0.65 -20.02
C LEU A 65 -27.61 -1.61 -21.17
N PHE A 66 -27.16 -2.84 -20.86
CA PHE A 66 -26.84 -3.84 -21.87
C PHE A 66 -28.07 -4.30 -22.64
N TRP A 67 -29.26 -4.30 -22.03
CA TRP A 67 -30.49 -4.58 -22.75
C TRP A 67 -30.83 -3.50 -23.78
N PHE A 68 -30.74 -2.24 -23.43
CA PHE A 68 -30.95 -1.13 -24.38
C PHE A 68 -29.86 -1.09 -25.46
N LEU A 69 -28.60 -1.42 -25.14
CA LEU A 69 -27.49 -1.49 -26.09
C LEU A 69 -27.65 -2.65 -27.09
N THR A 70 -27.91 -3.85 -26.60
CA THR A 70 -27.90 -5.07 -27.42
C THR A 70 -29.28 -5.40 -27.98
N ASN A 71 -30.35 -4.96 -27.33
CA ASN A 71 -31.73 -5.33 -27.60
C ASN A 71 -31.98 -6.86 -27.57
N ARG A 72 -31.22 -7.57 -26.72
CA ARG A 72 -31.27 -9.02 -26.55
C ARG A 72 -31.17 -9.38 -25.07
N ALA A 73 -32.23 -9.96 -24.49
CA ALA A 73 -32.29 -10.29 -23.07
C ALA A 73 -31.13 -11.21 -22.61
N TRP A 74 -30.77 -12.21 -23.42
CA TRP A 74 -29.71 -13.13 -23.08
C TRP A 74 -28.31 -12.45 -23.03
N LEU A 75 -28.03 -11.49 -23.93
CA LEU A 75 -26.79 -10.71 -23.89
C LEU A 75 -26.78 -9.71 -22.72
N ALA A 76 -27.93 -9.11 -22.45
CA ALA A 76 -28.10 -8.21 -21.31
C ALA A 76 -27.92 -8.91 -19.96
N PHE A 77 -28.16 -10.20 -19.89
CA PHE A 77 -27.88 -11.02 -18.72
C PHE A 77 -26.45 -11.55 -18.73
N LEU A 78 -26.01 -12.16 -19.84
CA LEU A 78 -24.71 -12.83 -19.94
C LEU A 78 -23.54 -11.87 -19.68
N LEU A 79 -23.49 -10.72 -20.35
CA LEU A 79 -22.33 -9.82 -20.30
C LEU A 79 -22.11 -9.20 -18.90
N PRO A 80 -23.14 -8.61 -18.25
CA PRO A 80 -23.01 -8.13 -16.89
C PRO A 80 -22.70 -9.25 -15.89
N SER A 81 -23.37 -10.40 -15.99
CA SER A 81 -23.16 -11.50 -15.06
C SER A 81 -21.76 -12.09 -15.18
N ALA A 82 -21.23 -12.27 -16.40
CA ALA A 82 -19.86 -12.71 -16.61
C ALA A 82 -18.84 -11.71 -16.07
N LEU A 83 -19.09 -10.40 -16.26
CA LEU A 83 -18.27 -9.33 -15.68
C LEU A 83 -18.27 -9.41 -14.15
N LEU A 84 -19.44 -9.56 -13.52
CA LEU A 84 -19.55 -9.65 -12.07
C LEU A 84 -18.86 -10.89 -11.50
N VAL A 85 -18.97 -12.04 -12.17
CA VAL A 85 -18.24 -13.26 -11.78
C VAL A 85 -16.73 -13.02 -11.87
N LEU A 86 -16.25 -12.38 -12.94
CA LEU A 86 -14.83 -12.04 -13.09
C LEU A 86 -14.36 -11.07 -11.99
N VAL A 87 -15.11 -10.00 -11.73
CA VAL A 87 -14.80 -9.03 -10.67
C VAL A 87 -14.76 -9.70 -9.29
N SER A 88 -15.73 -10.57 -9.00
CA SER A 88 -15.76 -11.34 -7.75
C SER A 88 -14.55 -12.26 -7.62
N PHE A 89 -14.12 -12.83 -8.73
CA PHE A 89 -12.95 -13.70 -8.78
C PHE A 89 -11.63 -12.93 -8.56
N ILE A 90 -11.46 -11.78 -9.20
CA ILE A 90 -10.31 -10.91 -8.97
C ILE A 90 -10.27 -10.47 -7.49
N ASN A 91 -11.43 -10.09 -6.95
CA ASN A 91 -11.53 -9.73 -5.52
C ASN A 91 -11.15 -10.89 -4.60
N TYR A 92 -11.58 -12.10 -4.92
CA TYR A 92 -11.23 -13.32 -4.15
C TYR A 92 -9.70 -13.51 -4.09
N PHE A 93 -9.01 -13.44 -5.25
CA PHE A 93 -7.56 -13.59 -5.28
C PHE A 93 -6.84 -12.46 -4.57
N LYS A 94 -7.29 -11.22 -4.75
CA LYS A 94 -6.68 -10.09 -4.08
C LYS A 94 -6.77 -10.23 -2.55
N ILE A 95 -7.92 -10.64 -2.03
CA ILE A 95 -8.08 -10.91 -0.59
C ILE A 95 -7.21 -12.09 -0.14
N ALA A 96 -7.15 -13.16 -0.93
CA ALA A 96 -6.37 -14.35 -0.59
C ALA A 96 -4.86 -14.07 -0.53
N ILE A 97 -4.35 -13.25 -1.44
CA ILE A 97 -2.91 -12.95 -1.57
C ILE A 97 -2.51 -11.77 -0.67
N ARG A 98 -3.32 -10.72 -0.59
CA ARG A 98 -2.94 -9.44 0.04
C ARG A 98 -3.78 -9.06 1.27
N GLY A 99 -4.87 -9.77 1.55
CA GLY A 99 -5.81 -9.41 2.60
C GLY A 99 -6.74 -8.24 2.27
N ASP A 100 -6.52 -7.52 1.16
CA ASP A 100 -7.26 -6.32 0.77
C ASP A 100 -8.36 -6.61 -0.25
N PRO A 101 -9.51 -5.89 -0.22
CA PRO A 101 -10.55 -6.03 -1.23
C PRO A 101 -10.16 -5.34 -2.54
N LEU A 102 -10.86 -5.69 -3.62
CA LEU A 102 -10.75 -4.99 -4.90
C LEU A 102 -11.32 -3.58 -4.79
N ILE A 103 -10.50 -2.59 -5.10
CA ILE A 103 -10.88 -1.16 -5.13
C ILE A 103 -10.74 -0.59 -6.55
N ALA A 104 -11.32 0.58 -6.77
CA ALA A 104 -11.32 1.20 -8.11
C ALA A 104 -9.92 1.56 -8.62
N GLU A 105 -8.96 1.83 -7.72
CA GLU A 105 -7.57 2.09 -8.08
C GLU A 105 -6.91 0.88 -8.74
N ASP A 106 -7.28 -0.33 -8.37
CA ASP A 106 -6.76 -1.57 -8.96
C ASP A 106 -7.06 -1.68 -10.46
N LEU A 107 -8.14 -1.04 -10.94
CA LEU A 107 -8.42 -1.00 -12.38
C LEU A 107 -7.31 -0.30 -13.18
N LEU A 108 -6.59 0.61 -12.56
CA LEU A 108 -5.45 1.28 -13.18
C LEU A 108 -4.23 0.33 -13.28
N LEU A 109 -4.23 -0.73 -12.48
CA LEU A 109 -3.14 -1.70 -12.34
C LEU A 109 -3.44 -3.06 -13.00
N ILE A 110 -4.57 -3.22 -13.71
CA ILE A 110 -4.99 -4.51 -14.30
C ILE A 110 -3.91 -5.10 -15.22
N GLY A 111 -3.26 -4.27 -16.04
CA GLY A 111 -2.20 -4.73 -16.93
C GLY A 111 -0.96 -5.23 -16.17
N GLU A 112 -0.71 -4.66 -15.01
CA GLU A 112 0.43 -4.94 -14.17
C GLU A 112 0.18 -6.20 -13.33
N GLY A 113 -1.01 -6.33 -12.74
CA GLY A 113 -1.41 -7.53 -12.00
C GLY A 113 -1.39 -8.81 -12.85
N ALA A 114 -1.65 -8.69 -14.15
CA ALA A 114 -1.55 -9.83 -15.06
C ALA A 114 -0.11 -10.33 -15.26
N GLY A 115 0.89 -9.45 -15.14
CA GLY A 115 2.30 -9.79 -15.27
C GLY A 115 2.86 -10.57 -14.07
N THR A 116 2.32 -10.33 -12.88
CA THR A 116 2.77 -10.97 -11.63
C THR A 116 1.95 -12.22 -11.25
N MET A 117 0.88 -12.53 -12.00
CA MET A 117 0.02 -13.70 -11.71
C MET A 117 0.76 -15.04 -11.81
N GLY A 118 1.88 -15.11 -12.53
CA GLY A 118 2.69 -16.33 -12.68
C GLY A 118 3.44 -16.73 -11.39
N ASP A 119 3.65 -15.79 -10.47
CA ASP A 119 4.44 -15.99 -9.26
C ASP A 119 3.62 -16.60 -8.10
N TYR A 120 2.29 -16.71 -8.28
CA TYR A 120 1.38 -17.21 -7.25
C TYR A 120 0.64 -18.46 -7.69
N GLU A 121 0.56 -19.47 -6.82
CA GLU A 121 -0.29 -20.64 -7.02
C GLU A 121 -1.77 -20.26 -6.88
N MET A 122 -2.49 -20.27 -8.01
CA MET A 122 -3.89 -19.89 -8.04
C MET A 122 -4.80 -21.09 -7.87
N HIS A 123 -5.44 -21.23 -6.71
CA HIS A 123 -6.45 -22.25 -6.45
C HIS A 123 -7.85 -21.73 -6.82
N PHE A 124 -8.42 -22.28 -7.87
CA PHE A 124 -9.76 -21.90 -8.35
C PHE A 124 -10.86 -22.57 -7.51
N PRO A 125 -11.67 -21.81 -6.74
CA PRO A 125 -12.73 -22.40 -5.96
C PRO A 125 -13.81 -23.00 -6.85
N ALA A 126 -14.36 -24.15 -6.46
CA ALA A 126 -15.42 -24.83 -7.21
C ALA A 126 -16.64 -23.93 -7.48
N LEU A 127 -16.92 -23.00 -6.56
CA LEU A 127 -18.01 -22.02 -6.67
C LEU A 127 -17.88 -21.12 -7.90
N PHE A 128 -16.65 -20.81 -8.35
CA PHE A 128 -16.42 -20.06 -9.58
C PHE A 128 -17.00 -20.80 -10.80
N PHE A 129 -16.69 -22.09 -10.94
CA PHE A 129 -17.18 -22.88 -12.06
C PHE A 129 -18.69 -23.08 -12.02
N VAL A 130 -19.25 -23.26 -10.81
CA VAL A 130 -20.71 -23.35 -10.60
C VAL A 130 -21.38 -22.04 -11.01
N SER A 131 -20.86 -20.89 -10.56
CA SER A 131 -21.40 -19.57 -10.90
C SER A 131 -21.36 -19.31 -12.40
N PHE A 132 -20.24 -19.61 -13.04
CA PHE A 132 -20.11 -19.49 -14.49
C PHE A 132 -21.07 -20.42 -15.24
N GLY A 133 -21.22 -21.66 -14.78
CA GLY A 133 -22.20 -22.61 -15.31
C GLY A 133 -23.65 -22.10 -15.20
N LEU A 134 -24.03 -21.54 -14.05
CA LEU A 134 -25.36 -20.95 -13.85
C LEU A 134 -25.60 -19.75 -14.76
N VAL A 135 -24.62 -18.89 -14.97
CA VAL A 135 -24.70 -17.78 -15.92
C VAL A 135 -24.92 -18.28 -17.34
N LEU A 136 -24.21 -19.31 -17.78
CA LEU A 136 -24.39 -19.93 -19.10
C LEU A 136 -25.80 -20.53 -19.26
N VAL A 137 -26.26 -21.31 -18.27
CA VAL A 137 -27.59 -21.92 -18.29
C VAL A 137 -28.67 -20.83 -18.34
N GLY A 138 -28.55 -19.78 -17.51
CA GLY A 138 -29.48 -18.65 -17.53
C GLY A 138 -29.49 -17.92 -18.87
N ALA A 139 -28.35 -17.67 -19.48
CA ALA A 139 -28.23 -17.05 -20.80
C ALA A 139 -28.86 -17.91 -21.90
N LEU A 140 -28.64 -19.22 -21.89
CA LEU A 140 -29.24 -20.17 -22.82
C LEU A 140 -30.77 -20.20 -22.66
N ALA A 141 -31.28 -20.25 -21.43
CA ALA A 141 -32.70 -20.17 -21.14
C ALA A 141 -33.33 -18.87 -21.67
N LEU A 142 -32.69 -17.72 -21.39
CA LEU A 142 -33.16 -16.43 -21.92
C LEU A 142 -33.08 -16.34 -23.45
N MET A 143 -32.06 -16.94 -24.05
CA MET A 143 -31.95 -17.01 -25.51
C MET A 143 -33.07 -17.83 -26.12
N ARG A 144 -33.52 -18.91 -25.44
CA ARG A 144 -34.57 -19.79 -25.91
C ARG A 144 -35.96 -19.23 -25.67
N TYR A 145 -36.20 -18.55 -24.51
CA TYR A 145 -37.54 -18.17 -24.08
C TYR A 145 -37.82 -16.68 -24.13
N ALA A 146 -36.83 -15.80 -23.90
CA ALA A 146 -37.02 -14.35 -23.87
C ALA A 146 -36.74 -13.70 -25.23
N ARG A 147 -37.76 -13.65 -26.09
CA ARG A 147 -37.65 -13.15 -27.48
C ARG A 147 -38.05 -11.67 -27.63
N ALA A 148 -38.43 -10.98 -26.56
CA ALA A 148 -38.85 -9.58 -26.57
C ALA A 148 -37.72 -8.69 -27.14
N ARG A 149 -38.09 -7.82 -28.09
CA ARG A 149 -37.16 -6.83 -28.71
C ARG A 149 -37.87 -5.51 -28.94
N ILE A 150 -37.14 -4.41 -28.79
CA ILE A 150 -37.63 -3.09 -29.19
C ILE A 150 -37.58 -3.01 -30.73
N PRO A 151 -38.66 -2.74 -31.44
CA PRO A 151 -38.68 -2.62 -32.90
C PRO A 151 -37.75 -1.52 -33.38
N LYS A 152 -37.13 -1.69 -34.56
CA LYS A 152 -36.24 -0.66 -35.17
C LYS A 152 -36.90 0.71 -35.28
N LYS A 153 -38.24 0.76 -35.50
CA LYS A 153 -39.03 2.01 -35.54
C LYS A 153 -38.95 2.80 -34.22
N ARG A 154 -38.63 2.16 -33.11
CA ARG A 154 -38.51 2.74 -31.78
C ARG A 154 -37.05 2.81 -31.27
N LEU A 155 -36.08 3.01 -32.18
CA LEU A 155 -34.67 3.15 -31.81
C LEU A 155 -34.44 4.24 -30.76
N TRP A 156 -35.23 5.31 -30.82
CA TRP A 156 -35.18 6.40 -29.82
C TRP A 156 -35.42 5.91 -28.38
N VAL A 157 -36.29 4.89 -28.18
CA VAL A 157 -36.50 4.28 -26.83
C VAL A 157 -35.22 3.66 -26.30
N ARG A 158 -34.42 3.02 -27.18
CA ARG A 158 -33.14 2.44 -26.80
C ARG A 158 -32.13 3.53 -26.44
N VAL A 159 -32.05 4.57 -27.24
CA VAL A 159 -31.15 5.72 -26.98
C VAL A 159 -31.51 6.39 -25.65
N LEU A 160 -32.81 6.69 -25.45
CA LEU A 160 -33.28 7.29 -24.19
C LEU A 160 -33.04 6.35 -23.01
N GLY A 161 -33.23 5.04 -23.20
CA GLY A 161 -32.95 4.04 -22.16
C GLY A 161 -31.47 4.01 -21.75
N VAL A 162 -30.55 4.05 -22.73
CA VAL A 162 -29.12 4.16 -22.45
C VAL A 162 -28.81 5.45 -21.67
N LEU A 163 -29.30 6.59 -22.17
CA LEU A 163 -29.10 7.89 -21.50
C LEU A 163 -29.67 7.90 -20.08
N ALA A 164 -30.85 7.31 -19.89
CA ALA A 164 -31.47 7.20 -18.57
C ALA A 164 -30.64 6.31 -17.62
N CYS A 165 -30.13 5.17 -18.08
CA CYS A 165 -29.27 4.31 -17.27
C CYS A 165 -27.97 5.03 -16.86
N VAL A 166 -27.34 5.76 -17.78
CA VAL A 166 -26.13 6.54 -17.49
C VAL A 166 -26.46 7.68 -16.49
N ALA A 167 -27.53 8.44 -16.74
CA ALA A 167 -27.94 9.53 -15.86
C ALA A 167 -28.28 9.04 -14.44
N LEU A 168 -29.03 7.92 -14.33
CA LEU A 168 -29.33 7.29 -13.05
C LEU A 168 -28.07 6.75 -12.36
N GLY A 169 -27.12 6.18 -13.11
CA GLY A 169 -25.84 5.75 -12.59
C GLY A 169 -25.03 6.90 -11.99
N LEU A 170 -24.90 8.01 -12.72
CA LEU A 170 -24.20 9.21 -12.24
C LEU A 170 -24.90 9.84 -11.04
N LEU A 171 -26.23 9.91 -11.07
CA LEU A 171 -27.03 10.45 -9.97
C LEU A 171 -26.90 9.58 -8.71
N SER A 172 -26.99 8.26 -8.86
CA SER A 172 -26.85 7.33 -7.74
C SER A 172 -25.44 7.37 -7.15
N TRP A 173 -24.41 7.52 -7.99
CA TRP A 173 -23.04 7.71 -7.50
C TRP A 173 -22.92 8.98 -6.68
N ARG A 174 -23.44 10.10 -7.18
CA ARG A 174 -23.42 11.39 -6.47
C ARG A 174 -24.16 11.37 -5.14
N LEU A 175 -25.32 10.70 -5.09
CA LEU A 175 -26.21 10.74 -3.91
C LEU A 175 -25.87 9.68 -2.86
N TRP A 176 -25.32 8.53 -3.28
CA TRP A 176 -25.19 7.37 -2.40
C TRP A 176 -23.79 6.74 -2.39
N TYR A 177 -23.22 6.44 -3.58
CA TYR A 177 -21.93 5.71 -3.62
C TYR A 177 -20.74 6.60 -3.25
N GLY A 178 -20.77 7.88 -3.55
CA GLY A 178 -19.76 8.86 -3.18
C GLY A 178 -19.92 9.46 -1.78
N ASP A 179 -21.01 9.14 -1.07
CA ASP A 179 -21.31 9.69 0.26
C ASP A 179 -20.63 8.86 1.36
N LYS A 180 -19.62 9.44 2.02
CA LYS A 180 -18.88 8.79 3.11
C LYS A 180 -19.77 8.60 4.35
N ALA A 181 -20.61 9.56 4.70
CA ALA A 181 -21.46 9.46 5.88
C ALA A 181 -22.47 8.30 5.76
N LEU A 182 -23.04 8.12 4.55
CA LEU A 182 -23.90 6.96 4.28
C LEU A 182 -23.11 5.65 4.32
N TYR A 183 -21.89 5.63 3.78
CA TYR A 183 -21.06 4.45 3.76
C TYR A 183 -20.69 4.00 5.17
N ASP A 184 -20.31 4.94 6.04
CA ASP A 184 -19.93 4.67 7.42
C ASP A 184 -21.12 4.25 8.28
N ALA A 185 -22.32 4.82 8.02
CA ALA A 185 -23.54 4.58 8.81
C ALA A 185 -24.21 3.23 8.54
N GLN A 186 -23.86 2.52 7.46
CA GLN A 186 -24.58 1.31 7.03
C GLN A 186 -23.63 0.12 6.90
N SER A 187 -23.98 -0.98 7.56
CA SER A 187 -23.28 -2.27 7.42
C SER A 187 -24.26 -3.42 7.60
N ALA A 188 -23.95 -4.60 7.06
CA ALA A 188 -24.62 -5.83 7.40
C ALA A 188 -24.09 -6.39 8.73
N ASP A 189 -24.80 -7.38 9.32
CA ASP A 189 -24.37 -8.06 10.54
C ASP A 189 -23.06 -8.85 10.34
N GLY A 190 -22.34 -9.10 11.43
CA GLY A 190 -21.17 -9.98 11.43
C GLY A 190 -19.85 -9.28 11.03
N VAL A 191 -19.76 -7.98 11.25
CA VAL A 191 -18.49 -7.24 11.16
C VAL A 191 -17.72 -7.48 12.45
N PHE A 192 -16.61 -8.19 12.37
CA PHE A 192 -15.72 -8.43 13.52
C PHE A 192 -14.69 -7.31 13.67
N ASN A 193 -14.27 -6.73 12.54
CA ASN A 193 -13.33 -5.61 12.50
C ASN A 193 -13.84 -4.54 11.53
N CYS A 194 -14.42 -3.47 12.05
CA CYS A 194 -15.00 -2.40 11.24
C CYS A 194 -13.95 -1.48 10.59
N GLU A 195 -12.68 -1.61 10.96
CA GLU A 195 -11.58 -0.80 10.44
C GLU A 195 -10.85 -1.48 9.28
N ARG A 196 -10.89 -2.81 9.22
CA ARG A 196 -10.26 -3.57 8.14
C ARG A 196 -11.01 -3.40 6.82
N GLU A 197 -10.32 -2.97 5.76
CA GLU A 197 -10.96 -2.72 4.45
C GLU A 197 -11.68 -3.96 3.89
N SER A 198 -11.11 -5.16 4.09
CA SER A 198 -11.74 -6.41 3.67
C SER A 198 -13.05 -6.70 4.41
N GLU A 199 -13.10 -6.43 5.72
CA GLU A 199 -14.31 -6.58 6.54
C GLU A 199 -15.34 -5.50 6.22
N GLN A 200 -14.90 -4.26 6.00
CA GLN A 200 -15.77 -3.20 5.52
C GLN A 200 -16.41 -3.56 4.18
N SER A 201 -15.59 -4.06 3.23
CA SER A 201 -16.09 -4.51 1.93
C SER A 201 -17.05 -5.69 2.07
N ALA A 202 -16.73 -6.66 2.92
CA ALA A 202 -17.59 -7.81 3.18
C ALA A 202 -18.92 -7.39 3.84
N SER A 203 -18.91 -6.44 4.78
CA SER A 203 -20.11 -5.98 5.48
C SER A 203 -21.04 -5.11 4.62
N ARG A 204 -20.48 -4.37 3.67
CA ARG A 204 -21.23 -3.47 2.79
C ARG A 204 -21.51 -4.07 1.41
N GLY A 205 -20.80 -5.14 1.06
CA GLY A 205 -20.85 -5.82 -0.23
C GLY A 205 -19.89 -5.23 -1.26
N LEU A 206 -19.35 -6.13 -2.09
CA LEU A 206 -18.29 -5.83 -3.07
C LEU A 206 -18.63 -4.63 -3.96
N LEU A 207 -19.83 -4.59 -4.54
CA LEU A 207 -20.17 -3.56 -5.53
C LEU A 207 -20.31 -2.17 -4.92
N TRP A 208 -20.90 -2.08 -3.73
CA TRP A 208 -21.01 -0.79 -3.06
C TRP A 208 -19.65 -0.29 -2.62
N SER A 209 -18.84 -1.14 -1.98
CA SER A 209 -17.49 -0.78 -1.55
C SER A 209 -16.58 -0.40 -2.73
N PHE A 210 -16.65 -1.15 -3.82
CA PHE A 210 -15.92 -0.83 -5.04
C PHE A 210 -16.33 0.53 -5.63
N LEU A 211 -17.64 0.80 -5.74
CA LEU A 211 -18.14 2.09 -6.24
C LEU A 211 -17.82 3.25 -5.29
N HIS A 212 -17.80 2.99 -3.98
CA HIS A 212 -17.38 3.99 -3.00
C HIS A 212 -15.89 4.33 -3.16
N SER A 213 -15.04 3.33 -3.39
CA SER A 213 -13.59 3.53 -3.56
C SER A 213 -13.22 4.38 -4.80
N VAL A 214 -14.12 4.51 -5.79
CA VAL A 214 -13.92 5.46 -6.93
C VAL A 214 -13.66 6.89 -6.44
N ARG A 215 -14.22 7.27 -5.30
CA ARG A 215 -13.96 8.57 -4.70
C ARG A 215 -12.48 8.76 -4.34
N GLN A 216 -11.81 7.70 -3.91
CA GLN A 216 -10.39 7.74 -3.50
C GLN A 216 -9.45 7.88 -4.72
N THR A 217 -9.89 7.38 -5.89
CA THR A 217 -9.09 7.48 -7.13
C THR A 217 -9.20 8.84 -7.84
N LEU A 218 -10.18 9.66 -7.46
CA LEU A 218 -10.35 10.98 -8.04
C LEU A 218 -9.62 12.03 -7.19
N PRO A 219 -8.85 12.95 -7.79
CA PRO A 219 -8.19 14.03 -7.06
C PRO A 219 -9.25 15.04 -6.57
N MET A 220 -9.98 14.65 -5.51
CA MET A 220 -11.01 15.49 -4.92
C MET A 220 -10.35 16.64 -4.14
N LYS A 221 -10.86 17.86 -4.35
CA LYS A 221 -10.45 19.01 -3.55
C LYS A 221 -10.86 18.79 -2.09
N PRO A 222 -9.94 18.99 -1.13
CA PRO A 222 -10.32 18.97 0.28
C PRO A 222 -11.40 20.00 0.60
N GLU A 223 -12.14 19.77 1.66
CA GLU A 223 -13.09 20.76 2.16
C GLU A 223 -12.38 22.06 2.53
N GLY A 224 -12.96 23.21 2.20
CA GLY A 224 -12.34 24.50 2.42
C GLY A 224 -11.18 24.85 1.48
N TYR A 225 -10.87 24.02 0.49
CA TYR A 225 -9.78 24.30 -0.44
C TYR A 225 -10.04 25.54 -1.30
N SER A 226 -9.07 26.42 -1.32
CA SER A 226 -8.83 27.41 -2.38
C SER A 226 -7.31 27.59 -2.57
N ASP A 227 -6.91 28.00 -3.77
CA ASP A 227 -5.48 28.27 -4.03
C ASP A 227 -4.95 29.34 -3.06
N ALA A 228 -5.75 30.36 -2.75
CA ALA A 228 -5.39 31.40 -1.78
C ALA A 228 -5.22 30.86 -0.35
N ALA A 229 -6.07 29.94 0.10
CA ALA A 229 -5.93 29.31 1.41
C ALA A 229 -4.65 28.47 1.50
N ALA A 230 -4.35 27.68 0.45
CA ALA A 230 -3.13 26.87 0.39
C ALA A 230 -1.87 27.75 0.36
N GLN A 231 -1.86 28.80 -0.46
CA GLN A 231 -0.77 29.75 -0.53
C GLN A 231 -0.56 30.48 0.81
N ALA A 232 -1.63 30.89 1.50
CA ALA A 232 -1.55 31.51 2.81
C ALA A 232 -0.98 30.56 3.89
N LEU A 233 -1.24 29.25 3.80
CA LEU A 233 -0.62 28.27 4.68
C LEU A 233 0.88 28.12 4.41
N LEU A 234 1.28 27.98 3.15
CA LEU A 234 2.70 27.85 2.78
C LEU A 234 3.48 29.14 3.01
N ALA A 235 2.87 30.31 2.84
CA ALA A 235 3.50 31.61 3.07
C ALA A 235 3.86 31.90 4.56
N ARG A 236 3.50 31.00 5.48
CA ARG A 236 3.98 31.04 6.87
C ARG A 236 5.44 30.61 7.01
N TYR A 237 5.97 29.98 5.99
CA TYR A 237 7.31 29.44 5.90
C TYR A 237 8.06 30.09 4.76
N GLU A 238 9.36 30.25 4.94
CA GLU A 238 10.24 30.80 3.93
C GLU A 238 11.01 29.67 3.25
N ASP A 239 10.93 29.58 1.92
CA ASP A 239 11.72 28.59 1.17
C ASP A 239 13.21 28.84 1.41
N ALA A 240 13.91 27.82 1.84
CA ALA A 240 15.33 27.89 2.12
C ALA A 240 16.12 26.87 1.27
N ASP A 241 17.21 27.36 0.69
CA ASP A 241 18.19 26.51 0.02
C ASP A 241 19.08 25.80 1.04
N ILE A 242 19.62 24.66 0.66
CA ILE A 242 20.69 24.00 1.42
C ILE A 242 21.95 24.86 1.28
N PRO A 243 22.56 25.31 2.39
CA PRO A 243 23.80 26.10 2.32
C PRO A 243 24.88 25.36 1.52
N ALA A 244 25.57 26.07 0.64
CA ALA A 244 26.54 25.45 -0.28
C ALA A 244 27.62 24.63 0.45
N GLY A 245 28.03 25.06 1.66
CA GLY A 245 29.00 24.35 2.49
C GLY A 245 28.44 23.16 3.26
N GLU A 246 27.11 22.95 3.23
CA GLU A 246 26.40 21.87 3.94
C GLU A 246 25.77 20.86 2.97
N ARG A 247 26.05 20.98 1.67
CA ARG A 247 25.56 20.03 0.66
C ARG A 247 26.33 18.73 0.73
N VAL A 248 25.73 17.72 1.34
CA VAL A 248 26.27 16.36 1.44
C VAL A 248 25.55 15.45 0.44
N ASN A 249 26.18 14.33 0.06
CA ASN A 249 25.52 13.32 -0.76
C ASN A 249 24.46 12.60 0.09
N VAL A 250 23.30 12.35 -0.49
CA VAL A 250 22.20 11.65 0.18
C VAL A 250 21.82 10.42 -0.64
N VAL A 251 22.02 9.25 -0.06
CA VAL A 251 21.69 7.96 -0.69
C VAL A 251 20.61 7.29 0.11
N VAL A 252 19.46 7.07 -0.50
CA VAL A 252 18.29 6.48 0.13
C VAL A 252 17.99 5.13 -0.49
N THR A 253 17.80 4.12 0.35
CA THR A 253 17.36 2.79 -0.10
C THR A 253 16.14 2.36 0.70
N MET A 254 15.01 2.23 0.02
CA MET A 254 13.82 1.59 0.56
C MET A 254 13.95 0.09 0.41
N LEU A 255 13.72 -0.63 1.49
CA LEU A 255 13.92 -2.07 1.59
C LEU A 255 12.57 -2.78 1.46
N GLU A 256 12.41 -3.55 0.40
CA GLU A 256 11.18 -4.30 0.10
C GLU A 256 10.83 -5.30 1.20
N SER A 257 9.62 -5.19 1.74
CA SER A 257 9.06 -6.05 2.80
C SER A 257 9.94 -6.17 4.06
N PHE A 258 10.86 -5.22 4.28
CA PHE A 258 11.83 -5.29 5.37
C PHE A 258 11.22 -4.78 6.68
N SER A 259 11.02 -5.70 7.62
CA SER A 259 10.53 -5.36 8.95
C SER A 259 11.20 -6.23 10.01
N ASP A 260 11.45 -5.64 11.16
CA ASP A 260 12.05 -6.35 12.29
C ASP A 260 10.97 -7.12 13.07
N LEU A 261 10.89 -8.43 12.86
CA LEU A 261 9.98 -9.30 13.62
C LEU A 261 10.44 -9.53 15.05
N SER A 262 11.73 -9.35 15.37
CA SER A 262 12.23 -9.50 16.74
C SER A 262 11.72 -8.39 17.67
N ALA A 263 11.31 -7.25 17.11
CA ALA A 263 10.69 -6.16 17.86
C ALA A 263 9.23 -6.44 18.24
N LEU A 264 8.61 -7.51 17.70
CA LEU A 264 7.24 -7.89 18.02
C LEU A 264 7.20 -8.74 19.29
N GLY A 265 6.32 -8.40 20.22
CA GLY A 265 6.14 -9.17 21.43
C GLY A 265 5.73 -10.62 21.12
N GLY A 266 6.41 -11.59 21.75
CA GLY A 266 6.14 -13.02 21.57
C GLY A 266 7.06 -13.74 20.58
N VAL A 267 7.75 -13.03 19.69
CA VAL A 267 8.66 -13.66 18.72
C VAL A 267 10.01 -13.93 19.37
N THR A 268 10.44 -15.19 19.36
CA THR A 268 11.75 -15.61 19.86
C THR A 268 12.57 -16.23 18.71
N LEU A 269 13.69 -15.63 18.39
CA LEU A 269 14.58 -16.07 17.32
C LEU A 269 15.76 -16.86 17.89
N GLU A 270 16.15 -17.96 17.24
CA GLU A 270 17.36 -18.73 17.56
C GLU A 270 18.64 -18.02 17.07
N ARG A 271 18.52 -17.24 16.01
CA ARG A 271 19.58 -16.42 15.42
C ARG A 271 19.01 -15.06 15.06
N ASP A 272 19.83 -14.03 15.11
CA ASP A 272 19.43 -12.68 14.70
C ASP A 272 19.57 -12.50 13.17
N PRO A 273 18.48 -12.36 12.43
CA PRO A 273 18.51 -12.05 10.99
C PRO A 273 18.74 -10.55 10.72
N TYR A 274 18.77 -9.70 11.76
CA TYR A 274 18.86 -8.24 11.70
C TYR A 274 20.17 -7.72 12.33
N ALA A 275 21.22 -8.53 12.33
CA ALA A 275 22.46 -8.23 13.06
C ALA A 275 23.10 -6.90 12.63
N SER A 276 23.06 -6.56 11.34
CA SER A 276 23.59 -5.29 10.84
C SER A 276 22.70 -4.11 11.23
N LEU A 277 21.38 -4.24 11.09
CA LEU A 277 20.41 -3.23 11.52
C LEU A 277 20.59 -2.91 13.00
N HIS A 278 20.61 -3.94 13.86
CA HIS A 278 20.76 -3.77 15.32
C HIS A 278 22.11 -3.13 15.69
N ALA A 279 23.18 -3.50 15.01
CA ALA A 279 24.49 -2.86 15.22
C ALA A 279 24.48 -1.38 14.80
N LEU A 280 23.86 -1.07 13.66
CA LEU A 280 23.77 0.29 13.13
C LEU A 280 22.87 1.22 13.95
N GLN A 281 21.88 0.69 14.66
CA GLN A 281 21.02 1.48 15.53
C GLN A 281 21.81 2.25 16.60
N ALA A 282 22.93 1.72 17.07
CA ALA A 282 23.78 2.36 18.06
C ALA A 282 24.51 3.62 17.54
N GLU A 283 24.69 3.73 16.22
CA GLU A 283 25.46 4.79 15.57
C GLU A 283 24.64 5.61 14.53
N SER A 284 23.33 5.39 14.50
CA SER A 284 22.41 6.05 13.58
C SER A 284 21.29 6.77 14.34
N TYR A 285 20.65 7.70 13.69
CA TYR A 285 19.34 8.19 14.09
C TYR A 285 18.29 7.21 13.55
N CYS A 286 17.59 6.51 14.42
CA CYS A 286 16.70 5.42 14.04
C CYS A 286 15.36 5.50 14.75
N GLY A 287 14.30 5.09 14.05
CA GLY A 287 12.94 5.10 14.57
C GLY A 287 12.03 4.12 13.83
N THR A 288 10.73 4.35 13.95
CA THR A 288 9.71 3.48 13.38
C THR A 288 8.85 4.24 12.37
N LEU A 289 8.63 3.66 11.21
CA LEU A 289 7.58 4.08 10.30
C LEU A 289 6.29 3.31 10.59
N ILE A 290 5.17 3.97 10.42
CA ILE A 290 3.86 3.33 10.29
C ILE A 290 3.45 3.47 8.82
N SER A 291 3.58 2.37 8.10
CA SER A 291 3.19 2.30 6.69
C SER A 291 1.67 2.26 6.53
N ASP A 292 1.17 2.64 5.37
CA ASP A 292 -0.26 2.61 5.06
C ASP A 292 -0.75 1.23 4.60
N THR A 293 0.16 0.30 4.36
CA THR A 293 -0.11 -0.99 3.74
C THR A 293 0.65 -2.11 4.43
N ASN A 294 0.16 -3.33 4.23
CA ASN A 294 0.76 -4.58 4.68
C ASN A 294 0.76 -5.57 3.50
N GLY A 295 1.85 -6.29 3.32
CA GLY A 295 1.98 -7.35 2.32
C GLY A 295 1.90 -6.89 0.88
N GLY A 296 2.26 -5.65 0.62
CA GLY A 296 2.27 -5.03 -0.70
C GLY A 296 1.85 -3.57 -0.65
N GLY A 297 1.81 -2.93 -1.82
CA GLY A 297 1.57 -1.48 -1.88
C GLY A 297 2.84 -0.66 -1.66
N THR A 298 4.02 -1.24 -1.92
CA THR A 298 5.34 -0.62 -1.94
C THR A 298 5.31 0.80 -2.50
N ILE A 299 4.52 0.98 -3.58
CA ILE A 299 4.36 2.26 -4.26
C ILE A 299 3.82 3.38 -3.34
N ASN A 300 3.02 3.06 -2.33
CA ASN A 300 2.47 4.07 -1.41
C ASN A 300 3.59 4.64 -0.53
N ALA A 301 4.41 3.79 0.08
CA ALA A 301 5.58 4.21 0.87
C ALA A 301 6.60 4.95 -0.01
N GLU A 302 6.88 4.44 -1.22
CA GLU A 302 7.77 5.07 -2.21
C GLU A 302 7.31 6.50 -2.53
N ARG A 303 6.05 6.67 -2.91
CA ARG A 303 5.51 7.98 -3.30
C ARG A 303 5.38 8.92 -2.10
N SER A 304 4.95 8.42 -0.94
CA SER A 304 4.88 9.21 0.29
C SER A 304 6.25 9.77 0.65
N PHE A 305 7.30 8.95 0.63
CA PHE A 305 8.65 9.38 0.93
C PHE A 305 9.16 10.43 -0.08
N VAL A 306 9.07 10.14 -1.38
CA VAL A 306 9.65 11.01 -2.42
C VAL A 306 8.92 12.35 -2.53
N THR A 307 7.64 12.44 -2.17
CA THR A 307 6.83 13.65 -2.31
C THR A 307 6.50 14.34 -0.98
N GLY A 308 6.56 13.63 0.12
CA GLY A 308 6.03 14.10 1.40
C GLY A 308 4.50 14.10 1.47
N PHE A 309 3.79 13.50 0.53
CA PHE A 309 2.32 13.46 0.53
C PHE A 309 1.83 12.33 1.45
N ALA A 310 0.91 12.68 2.35
CA ALA A 310 0.23 11.71 3.19
C ALA A 310 -0.76 10.85 2.39
N TYR A 311 -1.24 11.37 1.26
CA TYR A 311 -2.14 10.67 0.34
C TYR A 311 -1.61 10.76 -1.09
N PRO A 312 -0.51 10.05 -1.40
CA PRO A 312 0.10 10.11 -2.71
C PRO A 312 -0.79 9.45 -3.77
N HIS A 313 -0.59 9.84 -5.02
CA HIS A 313 -1.16 9.13 -6.15
C HIS A 313 -0.20 8.03 -6.62
N THR A 314 -0.74 6.90 -7.04
CA THR A 314 0.06 5.84 -7.67
C THR A 314 0.71 6.33 -8.96
N ARG A 315 0.03 7.19 -9.71
CA ARG A 315 0.49 7.71 -11.01
C ARG A 315 0.47 9.23 -11.06
N TYR A 316 1.59 9.81 -11.44
CA TYR A 316 1.72 11.23 -11.75
C TYR A 316 1.90 11.40 -13.27
N ARG A 317 0.92 12.01 -13.92
CA ARG A 317 0.88 12.15 -15.40
C ARG A 317 1.56 13.42 -15.91
N ARG A 318 2.15 14.21 -15.02
CA ARG A 318 2.79 15.51 -15.29
C ARG A 318 3.80 15.81 -14.21
N ASP A 319 4.60 16.82 -14.45
CA ASP A 319 5.51 17.36 -13.47
C ASP A 319 4.80 17.61 -12.15
N THR A 320 5.33 16.99 -11.11
CA THR A 320 4.79 17.05 -9.74
C THR A 320 5.94 17.37 -8.80
N TRP A 321 5.65 18.15 -7.77
CA TRP A 321 6.63 18.46 -6.74
C TRP A 321 7.12 17.19 -6.05
N SER A 322 8.43 17.15 -5.78
CA SER A 322 9.09 16.03 -5.11
C SER A 322 10.41 16.48 -4.48
N TYR A 323 10.95 15.69 -3.57
CA TYR A 323 12.28 15.93 -3.04
C TYR A 323 13.38 15.76 -4.10
N ALA A 324 13.19 14.88 -5.10
CA ALA A 324 14.12 14.81 -6.24
C ALA A 324 14.22 16.15 -6.98
N ARG A 325 13.08 16.79 -7.24
CA ARG A 325 13.07 18.16 -7.84
C ARG A 325 13.68 19.21 -6.93
N TYR A 326 13.42 19.15 -5.63
CA TYR A 326 14.03 20.06 -4.69
C TYR A 326 15.56 19.93 -4.71
N PHE A 327 16.10 18.72 -4.62
CA PHE A 327 17.54 18.48 -4.70
C PHE A 327 18.12 18.89 -6.05
N ALA A 328 17.44 18.59 -7.17
CA ALA A 328 17.87 19.04 -8.50
C ALA A 328 17.96 20.58 -8.59
N ALA A 329 17.00 21.31 -8.01
CA ALA A 329 17.04 22.79 -7.94
C ALA A 329 18.21 23.30 -7.09
N GLN A 330 18.70 22.49 -6.14
CA GLN A 330 19.88 22.78 -5.34
C GLN A 330 21.20 22.38 -6.04
N GLY A 331 21.15 21.90 -7.29
CA GLY A 331 22.32 21.51 -8.06
C GLY A 331 22.80 20.08 -7.84
N TYR A 332 21.98 19.22 -7.21
CA TYR A 332 22.27 17.78 -7.08
C TYR A 332 22.02 17.06 -8.42
N SER A 333 22.83 16.05 -8.72
CA SER A 333 22.42 15.01 -9.66
C SER A 333 21.41 14.08 -8.96
N THR A 334 20.30 13.78 -9.62
CA THR A 334 19.20 13.02 -9.03
C THR A 334 19.00 11.71 -9.78
N GLN A 335 19.21 10.59 -9.10
CA GLN A 335 19.16 9.26 -9.71
C GLN A 335 18.38 8.30 -8.83
N GLY A 336 18.09 7.13 -9.37
CA GLY A 336 17.48 6.04 -8.61
C GLY A 336 17.48 4.74 -9.40
N GLY A 337 17.06 3.66 -8.73
CA GLY A 337 16.99 2.36 -9.34
C GLY A 337 16.01 1.44 -8.62
N HIS A 338 15.40 0.56 -9.38
CA HIS A 338 14.57 -0.52 -8.88
C HIS A 338 14.69 -1.70 -9.84
N PRO A 339 15.17 -2.86 -9.40
CA PRO A 339 15.33 -4.03 -10.27
C PRO A 339 13.99 -4.73 -10.58
N GLY A 340 12.93 -3.97 -10.67
CA GLY A 340 11.63 -4.32 -11.22
C GLY A 340 11.42 -3.69 -12.58
N TYR A 341 10.25 -3.96 -13.19
CA TYR A 341 9.94 -3.50 -14.55
C TYR A 341 9.51 -2.03 -14.60
N GLU A 342 9.98 -1.29 -15.63
CA GLU A 342 9.70 0.14 -15.82
C GLU A 342 8.22 0.47 -15.99
N TRP A 343 7.45 -0.48 -16.55
CA TRP A 343 6.02 -0.34 -16.78
C TRP A 343 5.18 -0.55 -15.52
N PHE A 344 5.71 -1.26 -14.52
CA PHE A 344 4.99 -1.53 -13.27
C PHE A 344 4.80 -0.23 -12.47
N TYR A 345 3.56 0.11 -12.15
CA TYR A 345 3.16 1.42 -11.60
C TYR A 345 3.50 2.62 -12.50
N ASP A 346 3.76 2.39 -13.81
CA ASP A 346 4.20 3.44 -14.74
C ASP A 346 5.45 4.18 -14.24
N ARG A 347 6.34 3.46 -13.52
CA ARG A 347 7.46 4.04 -12.78
C ARG A 347 8.37 4.90 -13.64
N LYS A 348 8.64 4.50 -14.88
CA LYS A 348 9.48 5.29 -15.79
C LYS A 348 8.96 6.72 -15.93
N ARG A 349 7.74 6.87 -16.44
CA ARG A 349 7.14 8.18 -16.67
C ARG A 349 6.90 8.93 -15.36
N VAL A 350 6.50 8.21 -14.30
CA VAL A 350 6.26 8.84 -13.00
C VAL A 350 7.55 9.40 -12.41
N ASN A 351 8.66 8.67 -12.45
CA ASN A 351 9.93 9.14 -11.91
C ASN A 351 10.53 10.30 -12.73
N GLU A 352 10.33 10.30 -14.07
CA GLU A 352 10.60 11.47 -14.91
C GLU A 352 9.79 12.70 -14.44
N ASN A 353 8.48 12.53 -14.22
CA ASN A 353 7.58 13.58 -13.75
C ASN A 353 7.89 14.02 -12.30
N LEU A 354 8.52 13.18 -11.49
CA LEU A 354 9.03 13.50 -10.16
C LEU A 354 10.43 14.14 -10.19
N GLY A 355 11.08 14.23 -11.37
CA GLY A 355 12.31 14.98 -11.57
C GLY A 355 13.60 14.21 -11.33
N PHE A 356 13.57 12.89 -11.37
CA PHE A 356 14.79 12.11 -11.46
C PHE A 356 15.42 12.29 -12.85
N SER A 357 16.72 12.56 -12.89
CA SER A 357 17.46 12.71 -14.14
C SER A 357 17.79 11.36 -14.78
N ARG A 358 17.90 10.30 -13.98
CA ARG A 358 18.10 8.90 -14.39
C ARG A 358 17.37 8.01 -13.40
N TYR A 359 16.71 6.96 -13.93
CA TYR A 359 16.15 5.90 -13.10
C TYR A 359 16.30 4.56 -13.81
N ASP A 360 16.90 3.59 -13.13
CA ASP A 360 17.25 2.31 -13.67
C ASP A 360 16.22 1.23 -13.31
N PHE A 361 15.93 0.38 -14.29
CA PHE A 361 14.95 -0.70 -14.24
C PHE A 361 15.52 -1.97 -14.87
N MET A 362 14.76 -3.07 -14.81
CA MET A 362 15.14 -4.31 -15.49
C MET A 362 15.50 -4.06 -16.95
N GLU A 363 14.61 -3.41 -17.70
CA GLU A 363 14.71 -3.28 -19.14
C GLU A 363 15.88 -2.41 -19.62
N ASN A 364 16.28 -1.41 -18.87
CA ASN A 364 17.33 -0.48 -19.30
C ASN A 364 18.69 -0.73 -18.61
N HIS A 365 18.76 -1.56 -17.54
CA HIS A 365 19.98 -1.74 -16.77
C HIS A 365 20.12 -3.13 -16.13
N TYR A 366 19.22 -3.54 -15.25
CA TYR A 366 19.44 -4.67 -14.35
C TYR A 366 19.42 -6.05 -15.04
N GLU A 367 18.70 -6.22 -16.16
CA GLU A 367 18.70 -7.47 -16.92
C GLU A 367 20.13 -7.84 -17.39
N ALA A 368 20.93 -6.82 -17.73
CA ALA A 368 22.33 -7.01 -18.16
C ALA A 368 23.26 -7.47 -17.03
N LEU A 369 22.87 -7.32 -15.77
CA LEU A 369 23.65 -7.74 -14.59
C LEU A 369 23.35 -9.18 -14.18
N LEU A 370 22.31 -9.82 -14.73
CA LEU A 370 21.95 -11.19 -14.41
C LEU A 370 23.01 -12.18 -14.95
N THR A 371 23.48 -13.08 -14.08
CA THR A 371 24.51 -14.09 -14.40
C THR A 371 24.04 -15.52 -14.17
N GLY A 372 22.80 -15.72 -13.72
CA GLY A 372 22.27 -17.01 -13.31
C GLY A 372 22.74 -17.49 -11.93
N GLN A 373 23.75 -16.84 -11.33
CA GLN A 373 24.16 -17.09 -9.94
C GLN A 373 23.58 -16.06 -8.96
N ASN A 374 23.29 -14.85 -9.46
CA ASN A 374 22.70 -13.75 -8.74
C ASN A 374 21.24 -13.51 -9.15
N ASP A 375 20.63 -14.50 -9.79
CA ASP A 375 19.23 -14.47 -10.21
C ASP A 375 18.33 -14.88 -9.05
N TYR A 376 17.60 -13.92 -8.52
CA TYR A 376 16.54 -14.15 -7.55
C TYR A 376 15.17 -13.99 -8.25
N ARG A 377 14.62 -15.10 -8.73
CA ARG A 377 13.30 -15.13 -9.41
C ARG A 377 13.21 -14.20 -10.63
N GLY A 378 14.27 -14.17 -11.44
CA GLY A 378 14.33 -13.30 -12.63
C GLY A 378 14.80 -11.86 -12.35
N HIS A 379 15.25 -11.57 -11.13
CA HIS A 379 15.74 -10.25 -10.73
C HIS A 379 17.12 -10.39 -10.06
N PRO A 380 18.00 -9.36 -10.11
CA PRO A 380 19.22 -9.37 -9.35
C PRO A 380 18.97 -9.49 -7.85
N ASP A 381 19.80 -10.29 -7.18
CA ASP A 381 19.81 -10.34 -5.72
C ASP A 381 20.27 -9.00 -5.10
N ASP A 382 20.03 -8.82 -3.81
CA ASP A 382 20.40 -7.58 -3.12
C ASP A 382 21.92 -7.38 -3.07
N ALA A 383 22.72 -8.44 -3.12
CA ALA A 383 24.19 -8.32 -3.21
C ALA A 383 24.61 -7.60 -4.49
N THR A 384 24.05 -8.00 -5.62
CA THR A 384 24.28 -7.36 -6.92
C THR A 384 23.71 -5.93 -6.94
N PHE A 385 22.50 -5.75 -6.41
CA PHE A 385 21.85 -4.45 -6.38
C PHE A 385 22.61 -3.41 -5.55
N PHE A 386 23.01 -3.73 -4.32
CA PHE A 386 23.81 -2.82 -3.49
C PHE A 386 25.21 -2.54 -4.06
N ALA A 387 25.84 -3.55 -4.70
CA ALA A 387 27.10 -3.35 -5.40
C ALA A 387 26.96 -2.37 -6.58
N ASP A 388 25.86 -2.46 -7.33
CA ASP A 388 25.53 -1.55 -8.43
C ASP A 388 25.25 -0.12 -7.93
N LEU A 389 24.45 0.05 -6.87
CA LEU A 389 24.25 1.36 -6.24
C LEU A 389 25.56 2.01 -5.78
N ARG A 390 26.49 1.20 -5.26
CA ARG A 390 27.81 1.71 -4.90
C ARG A 390 28.62 2.10 -6.13
N ALA A 391 28.56 1.32 -7.21
CA ALA A 391 29.23 1.63 -8.47
C ALA A 391 28.71 2.94 -9.09
N ASP A 392 27.40 3.13 -9.10
CA ASP A 392 26.76 4.38 -9.56
C ASP A 392 27.21 5.59 -8.73
N TYR A 393 27.25 5.44 -7.40
CA TYR A 393 27.75 6.50 -6.54
C TYR A 393 29.24 6.84 -6.85
N LEU A 394 30.06 5.85 -7.09
CA LEU A 394 31.48 6.07 -7.44
C LEU A 394 31.67 6.69 -8.82
N ALA A 395 30.75 6.41 -9.76
CA ALA A 395 30.77 6.96 -11.11
C ALA A 395 30.19 8.38 -11.21
N ARG A 396 29.61 8.93 -10.12
CA ARG A 396 29.04 10.29 -10.10
C ARG A 396 30.07 11.35 -10.42
N ASP A 397 29.65 12.50 -10.90
CA ASP A 397 30.50 13.70 -10.97
C ASP A 397 30.79 14.21 -9.54
N PRO A 398 32.04 14.17 -9.06
CA PRO A 398 32.38 14.60 -7.71
C PRO A 398 32.26 16.11 -7.49
N SER A 399 32.09 16.90 -8.56
CA SER A 399 31.87 18.35 -8.49
C SER A 399 30.41 18.71 -8.15
N GLN A 400 29.49 17.75 -8.25
CA GLN A 400 28.07 17.91 -7.95
C GLN A 400 27.68 17.06 -6.74
N PRO A 401 26.85 17.56 -5.82
CA PRO A 401 26.27 16.71 -4.80
C PRO A 401 25.31 15.70 -5.44
N TYR A 402 25.13 14.57 -4.78
CA TYR A 402 24.39 13.42 -5.30
C TYR A 402 23.18 13.11 -4.42
N PHE A 403 22.03 12.96 -5.03
CA PHE A 403 20.82 12.42 -4.40
C PHE A 403 20.37 11.17 -5.15
N SER A 404 20.21 10.07 -4.44
CA SER A 404 19.59 8.88 -5.02
C SER A 404 18.50 8.31 -4.14
N PHE A 405 17.47 7.77 -4.81
CA PHE A 405 16.41 6.99 -4.18
C PHE A 405 16.23 5.68 -4.94
N SER A 406 16.45 4.58 -4.26
CA SER A 406 16.40 3.24 -4.83
C SER A 406 15.56 2.30 -3.99
N VAL A 407 15.02 1.24 -4.61
CA VAL A 407 14.12 0.27 -3.97
C VAL A 407 14.65 -1.13 -4.25
N THR A 408 14.85 -1.96 -3.21
CA THR A 408 15.25 -3.37 -3.38
C THR A 408 14.11 -4.22 -3.93
N TYR A 409 14.38 -5.48 -4.27
CA TYR A 409 13.37 -6.41 -4.79
C TYR A 409 13.37 -7.78 -4.10
N GLN A 410 14.51 -8.24 -3.59
CA GLN A 410 14.69 -9.62 -3.08
C GLN A 410 13.72 -9.94 -1.93
N GLY A 411 13.31 -8.95 -1.13
CA GLY A 411 12.32 -9.11 -0.07
C GLY A 411 10.90 -9.44 -0.54
N HIS A 412 10.61 -9.34 -1.84
CA HIS A 412 9.25 -9.48 -2.37
C HIS A 412 8.69 -10.90 -2.22
N SER A 413 7.44 -11.01 -1.74
CA SER A 413 6.68 -12.26 -1.68
C SER A 413 6.44 -12.85 -3.09
N PRO A 414 6.03 -14.14 -3.24
CA PRO A 414 5.59 -15.08 -2.20
C PRO A 414 6.76 -15.81 -1.53
N TYR A 415 6.57 -16.20 -0.26
CA TYR A 415 7.49 -17.12 0.43
C TYR A 415 6.84 -18.49 0.51
N SER A 416 7.62 -19.57 0.24
CA SER A 416 7.11 -20.93 0.28
C SER A 416 6.63 -21.31 1.68
N ASP A 417 5.42 -21.87 1.75
CA ASP A 417 4.84 -22.46 2.96
C ASP A 417 4.87 -23.99 2.96
N THR A 418 5.42 -24.59 1.90
CA THR A 418 5.48 -26.05 1.71
C THR A 418 6.88 -26.63 1.88
N ALA A 419 7.91 -25.78 1.77
CA ALA A 419 9.29 -26.20 1.90
C ALA A 419 10.14 -25.09 2.54
N LEU A 420 11.10 -25.47 3.39
CA LEU A 420 12.13 -24.58 3.89
C LEU A 420 13.20 -24.42 2.79
N GLU A 421 13.24 -23.25 2.17
CA GLU A 421 14.18 -22.92 1.09
C GLU A 421 15.44 -22.22 1.62
N GLY A 422 15.33 -21.55 2.77
CA GLY A 422 16.39 -20.78 3.41
C GLY A 422 16.88 -21.37 4.71
N ALA A 423 17.55 -20.54 5.50
CA ALA A 423 18.07 -20.93 6.80
C ALA A 423 16.97 -20.87 7.88
N GLN A 424 17.14 -21.67 8.94
CA GLN A 424 16.27 -21.63 10.11
C GLN A 424 16.65 -20.47 11.03
N TYR A 425 15.66 -19.70 11.44
CA TYR A 425 15.75 -18.59 12.41
C TYR A 425 14.80 -18.78 13.59
N LEU A 426 13.70 -19.53 13.39
CA LEU A 426 12.72 -19.89 14.41
C LEU A 426 12.70 -21.41 14.60
N PRO A 427 12.50 -21.90 15.85
CA PRO A 427 12.21 -23.31 16.07
C PRO A 427 10.83 -23.68 15.48
N HIS A 428 10.63 -24.98 15.26
CA HIS A 428 9.35 -25.49 14.78
C HIS A 428 8.26 -25.60 15.87
N ASP A 429 8.68 -25.42 17.14
CA ASP A 429 7.81 -25.60 18.30
C ASP A 429 6.60 -24.67 18.28
N GLY A 430 5.40 -25.24 18.27
CA GLY A 430 4.13 -24.50 18.30
C GLY A 430 3.68 -23.92 16.96
N LEU A 431 4.46 -24.08 15.89
CA LEU A 431 4.10 -23.60 14.54
C LEU A 431 3.58 -24.77 13.70
N SER A 432 2.63 -24.46 12.81
CA SER A 432 2.29 -25.36 11.71
C SER A 432 3.46 -25.44 10.70
N ASP A 433 3.51 -26.53 9.92
CA ASP A 433 4.55 -26.69 8.88
C ASP A 433 4.58 -25.50 7.91
N GLY A 434 3.40 -24.98 7.53
CA GLY A 434 3.30 -23.82 6.67
C GLY A 434 3.82 -22.53 7.29
N ALA A 435 3.49 -22.28 8.54
CA ALA A 435 4.01 -21.13 9.27
C ALA A 435 5.52 -21.20 9.44
N TYR A 436 6.02 -22.37 9.87
CA TYR A 436 7.45 -22.63 10.02
C TYR A 436 8.23 -22.36 8.73
N CYS A 437 7.78 -22.94 7.60
CA CYS A 437 8.45 -22.75 6.32
C CYS A 437 8.40 -21.29 5.87
N MET A 438 7.22 -20.69 5.82
CA MET A 438 7.03 -19.33 5.29
C MET A 438 7.79 -18.28 6.08
N ILE A 439 7.73 -18.34 7.42
CA ILE A 439 8.38 -17.34 8.27
C ILE A 439 9.91 -17.47 8.19
N ASN A 440 10.44 -18.69 8.21
CA ASN A 440 11.90 -18.90 8.08
C ASN A 440 12.42 -18.49 6.69
N ASN A 441 11.66 -18.75 5.62
CA ASN A 441 12.01 -18.31 4.27
C ASN A 441 12.02 -16.77 4.17
N TYR A 442 11.03 -16.11 4.74
CA TYR A 442 11.02 -14.65 4.86
C TYR A 442 12.24 -14.14 5.63
N LEU A 443 12.51 -14.67 6.83
CA LEU A 443 13.64 -14.26 7.66
C LEU A 443 15.00 -14.54 6.99
N SER A 444 15.08 -15.58 6.19
CA SER A 444 16.28 -15.86 5.39
C SER A 444 16.54 -14.78 4.35
N THR A 445 15.51 -14.34 3.66
CA THR A 445 15.60 -13.25 2.67
C THR A 445 15.99 -11.94 3.36
N VAL A 446 15.35 -11.62 4.49
CA VAL A 446 15.67 -10.41 5.28
C VAL A 446 17.10 -10.42 5.79
N ALA A 447 17.60 -11.58 6.25
CA ALA A 447 18.99 -11.70 6.71
C ALA A 447 20.02 -11.47 5.59
N ASP A 448 19.67 -11.82 4.37
CA ASP A 448 20.52 -11.50 3.21
C ASP A 448 20.53 -9.99 2.94
N THR A 449 19.36 -9.36 2.91
CA THR A 449 19.21 -7.89 2.77
C THR A 449 19.97 -7.16 3.88
N ASP A 450 19.82 -7.59 5.14
CA ASP A 450 20.51 -7.00 6.31
C ASP A 450 22.04 -7.08 6.18
N ARG A 451 22.54 -8.24 5.74
CA ARG A 451 23.98 -8.42 5.52
C ARG A 451 24.49 -7.47 4.43
N GLN A 452 23.75 -7.29 3.32
CA GLN A 452 24.14 -6.39 2.25
C GLN A 452 24.04 -4.92 2.68
N LEU A 453 23.02 -4.56 3.47
CA LEU A 453 22.89 -3.24 4.09
C LEU A 453 24.12 -2.92 4.95
N GLY A 454 24.55 -3.84 5.82
CA GLY A 454 25.75 -3.66 6.65
C GLY A 454 27.01 -3.47 5.80
N ALA A 455 27.21 -4.32 4.80
CA ALA A 455 28.36 -4.21 3.88
C ALA A 455 28.34 -2.89 3.08
N PHE A 456 27.16 -2.43 2.68
CA PHE A 456 26.99 -1.16 1.98
C PHE A 456 27.36 0.03 2.86
N VAL A 457 26.90 0.07 4.11
CA VAL A 457 27.29 1.12 5.07
C VAL A 457 28.81 1.09 5.29
N ASP A 458 29.41 -0.09 5.50
CA ASP A 458 30.85 -0.23 5.70
C ASP A 458 31.68 0.31 4.53
N ALA A 459 31.19 0.18 3.30
CA ALA A 459 31.82 0.73 2.11
C ALA A 459 31.85 2.28 2.10
N PHE A 460 31.02 2.95 2.87
CA PHE A 460 30.98 4.41 2.99
C PHE A 460 31.69 4.96 4.24
N ARG A 461 32.07 4.10 5.20
CA ARG A 461 32.71 4.55 6.46
C ARG A 461 34.00 5.33 6.22
N SER A 462 34.80 4.88 5.30
CA SER A 462 36.10 5.48 4.96
C SER A 462 36.05 6.41 3.74
N ASP A 463 34.86 6.73 3.23
CA ASP A 463 34.73 7.65 2.10
C ASP A 463 35.06 9.08 2.55
N ASP A 464 35.94 9.78 1.83
CA ASP A 464 36.30 11.16 2.10
C ASP A 464 35.18 12.15 1.75
N ALA A 465 34.28 11.78 0.84
CA ALA A 465 33.13 12.59 0.50
C ALA A 465 32.07 12.50 1.61
N PRO A 466 31.39 13.61 1.95
CA PRO A 466 30.35 13.62 2.96
C PRO A 466 29.09 12.89 2.42
N VAL A 467 28.64 11.85 3.14
CA VAL A 467 27.50 11.00 2.74
C VAL A 467 26.58 10.78 3.91
N VAL A 468 25.28 10.94 3.65
CA VAL A 468 24.17 10.51 4.50
C VAL A 468 23.48 9.34 3.81
N LEU A 469 23.32 8.22 4.52
CA LEU A 469 22.59 7.04 4.08
C LEU A 469 21.26 6.99 4.83
N VAL A 470 20.19 6.70 4.10
CA VAL A 470 18.85 6.52 4.68
C VAL A 470 18.33 5.16 4.25
N PHE A 471 17.89 4.36 5.22
CA PHE A 471 17.26 3.07 4.95
C PHE A 471 15.92 3.00 5.66
N PHE A 472 14.94 2.38 5.03
CA PHE A 472 13.64 2.13 5.66
C PHE A 472 12.90 0.99 4.96
N GLY A 473 12.11 0.24 5.75
CA GLY A 473 11.21 -0.77 5.20
C GLY A 473 9.91 -0.12 4.71
N ASP A 474 9.37 -0.62 3.61
CA ASP A 474 8.13 -0.10 3.01
C ASP A 474 6.87 -0.62 3.71
N HIS A 475 6.81 -1.92 4.01
CA HIS A 475 5.71 -2.58 4.72
C HIS A 475 6.16 -3.90 5.34
N LYS A 476 5.30 -4.48 6.20
CA LYS A 476 5.48 -5.86 6.67
C LYS A 476 5.08 -6.89 5.62
N PRO A 477 5.66 -8.10 5.66
CA PRO A 477 5.25 -9.20 4.80
C PRO A 477 3.84 -9.69 5.16
N THR A 478 3.11 -10.22 4.18
CA THR A 478 1.97 -11.10 4.45
C THR A 478 2.49 -12.47 4.83
N LEU A 479 2.13 -12.96 6.00
CA LEU A 479 2.50 -14.28 6.50
C LEU A 479 1.25 -15.16 6.66
N GLY A 480 1.04 -16.04 5.69
CA GLY A 480 -0.16 -16.85 5.55
C GLY A 480 -1.38 -16.06 5.07
N THR A 481 -2.44 -16.77 4.74
CA THR A 481 -3.68 -16.14 4.26
C THR A 481 -4.28 -15.24 5.33
N GLY A 482 -4.45 -13.95 5.00
CA GLY A 482 -4.96 -12.97 5.96
C GLY A 482 -4.05 -12.74 7.18
N ASN A 483 -2.76 -12.95 7.02
CA ASN A 483 -1.75 -12.77 8.09
C ASN A 483 -1.88 -13.76 9.25
N CYS A 484 -2.44 -14.96 9.01
CA CYS A 484 -2.74 -15.92 10.08
C CYS A 484 -1.50 -16.44 10.83
N TYR A 485 -0.33 -16.48 10.21
CA TYR A 485 0.87 -17.00 10.85
C TYR A 485 1.44 -16.05 11.92
N TYR A 486 1.04 -14.76 11.90
CA TYR A 486 1.33 -13.88 13.05
C TYR A 486 0.67 -14.36 14.34
N ALA A 487 -0.54 -14.93 14.24
CA ALA A 487 -1.21 -15.50 15.42
C ALA A 487 -0.48 -16.73 15.96
N GLU A 488 0.11 -17.56 15.10
CA GLU A 488 0.93 -18.71 15.52
C GLU A 488 2.24 -18.25 16.20
N LEU A 489 2.75 -17.06 15.83
CA LEU A 489 3.86 -16.40 16.54
C LEU A 489 3.43 -15.76 17.87
N GLY A 490 2.15 -15.79 18.21
CA GLY A 490 1.62 -15.08 19.38
C GLY A 490 1.54 -13.56 19.21
N VAL A 491 1.62 -13.07 17.98
CA VAL A 491 1.60 -11.63 17.66
C VAL A 491 0.17 -11.19 17.36
N ASN A 492 -0.30 -10.21 18.12
CA ASN A 492 -1.58 -9.56 17.84
C ASN A 492 -1.44 -8.64 16.61
N VAL A 493 -2.21 -8.92 15.57
CA VAL A 493 -2.32 -8.09 14.34
C VAL A 493 -3.76 -7.61 14.09
N ASN A 494 -4.57 -7.57 15.16
CA ASN A 494 -5.93 -7.05 15.08
C ASN A 494 -5.91 -5.52 14.96
N GLU A 495 -6.29 -5.02 13.80
CA GLU A 495 -6.30 -3.58 13.47
C GLU A 495 -7.26 -2.75 14.33
N ASN A 496 -8.19 -3.39 15.07
CA ASN A 496 -9.06 -2.69 16.03
C ASN A 496 -8.33 -2.33 17.35
N SER A 497 -7.13 -2.87 17.57
CA SER A 497 -6.31 -2.53 18.72
C SER A 497 -5.11 -1.70 18.30
N ASP A 498 -4.67 -0.80 19.15
CA ASP A 498 -3.47 0.03 18.93
C ASP A 498 -2.21 -0.82 18.77
N GLU A 499 -2.11 -1.89 19.56
CA GLU A 499 -1.03 -2.86 19.46
C GLU A 499 -1.04 -3.57 18.12
N GLY A 500 -2.20 -4.09 17.70
CA GLY A 500 -2.32 -4.82 16.43
C GLY A 500 -2.07 -3.94 15.23
N CYS A 501 -2.54 -2.70 15.24
CA CYS A 501 -2.25 -1.71 14.22
C CYS A 501 -0.74 -1.43 14.13
N ARG A 502 -0.09 -1.20 15.27
CA ARG A 502 1.37 -1.02 15.34
C ARG A 502 2.10 -2.26 14.83
N ASN A 503 1.73 -3.43 15.30
CA ASN A 503 2.37 -4.69 14.91
C ASN A 503 2.22 -4.97 13.42
N LEU A 504 1.12 -4.59 12.79
CA LEU A 504 0.85 -4.86 11.37
C LEU A 504 1.55 -3.87 10.44
N TYR A 505 1.67 -2.60 10.83
CA TYR A 505 2.11 -1.52 9.93
C TYR A 505 3.49 -0.94 10.25
N SER A 506 4.14 -1.34 11.35
CA SER A 506 5.44 -0.79 11.71
C SER A 506 6.60 -1.38 10.91
N THR A 507 7.50 -0.53 10.42
CA THR A 507 8.79 -0.88 9.81
C THR A 507 9.90 -0.01 10.39
N PRO A 508 11.18 -0.45 10.37
CA PRO A 508 12.28 0.37 10.86
C PRO A 508 12.69 1.43 9.83
N TYR A 509 13.23 2.56 10.33
CA TYR A 509 14.05 3.45 9.54
C TYR A 509 15.33 3.82 10.28
N LEU A 510 16.38 4.11 9.51
CA LEU A 510 17.62 4.67 10.05
C LEU A 510 18.22 5.70 9.11
N VAL A 511 18.84 6.74 9.72
CA VAL A 511 19.62 7.78 9.04
C VAL A 511 21.03 7.73 9.60
N TRP A 512 21.96 7.28 8.77
CA TRP A 512 23.37 7.14 9.10
C TRP A 512 24.20 8.16 8.33
N ALA A 513 25.31 8.61 8.89
CA ALA A 513 26.22 9.49 8.20
C ALA A 513 27.66 9.05 8.44
N ASN A 514 28.51 9.19 7.42
CA ASN A 514 29.94 9.00 7.60
C ASN A 514 30.58 10.20 8.37
N ASP A 515 31.80 10.02 8.81
CA ASP A 515 32.50 11.06 9.59
C ASP A 515 32.69 12.36 8.82
N ALA A 516 32.82 12.28 7.49
CA ALA A 516 32.90 13.49 6.65
C ALA A 516 31.61 14.29 6.69
N ALA A 517 30.45 13.65 6.57
CA ALA A 517 29.15 14.32 6.68
C ALA A 517 28.89 14.86 8.10
N LYS A 518 29.23 14.09 9.13
CA LYS A 518 29.12 14.54 10.53
C LYS A 518 29.93 15.82 10.79
N ARG A 519 31.14 15.92 10.21
CA ARG A 519 31.98 17.12 10.30
C ARG A 519 31.40 18.31 9.54
N VAL A 520 30.91 18.07 8.32
CA VAL A 520 30.32 19.13 7.47
C VAL A 520 29.06 19.71 8.09
N LEU A 521 28.18 18.86 8.60
CA LEU A 521 26.87 19.26 9.14
C LEU A 521 26.91 19.62 10.63
N GLY A 522 27.99 19.26 11.34
CA GLY A 522 28.08 19.49 12.79
C GLY A 522 27.05 18.69 13.58
N LYS A 523 26.60 17.52 13.09
CA LYS A 523 25.54 16.70 13.67
C LYS A 523 26.03 15.28 13.99
N PRO A 524 25.59 14.67 15.10
CA PRO A 524 26.07 13.35 15.53
C PRO A 524 25.48 12.19 14.73
N PHE A 525 24.30 12.35 14.13
CA PHE A 525 23.52 11.30 13.46
C PHE A 525 23.32 10.04 14.30
N ALA A 526 23.10 10.21 15.60
CA ALA A 526 22.83 9.13 16.53
C ALA A 526 21.71 9.54 17.48
N GLY A 527 20.82 8.62 17.78
CA GLY A 527 19.72 8.85 18.71
C GLY A 527 18.42 8.16 18.33
N GLN A 528 17.45 8.28 19.23
CA GLN A 528 16.12 7.71 19.03
C GLN A 528 15.25 8.67 18.26
N GLY A 529 14.82 8.24 17.07
CA GLY A 529 13.87 8.91 16.24
C GLY A 529 12.41 8.66 16.65
N ARG A 530 11.50 9.36 16.00
CA ARG A 530 10.06 9.30 16.27
C ARG A 530 9.41 8.10 15.56
N THR A 531 8.20 7.75 16.01
CA THR A 531 7.28 6.93 15.21
C THR A 531 6.49 7.85 14.30
N ILE A 532 6.63 7.70 12.98
CA ILE A 532 6.09 8.63 11.98
C ILE A 532 5.51 7.88 10.76
N SER A 533 4.69 8.56 9.95
CA SER A 533 4.32 8.07 8.63
C SER A 533 5.44 8.29 7.60
N PRO A 534 5.53 7.49 6.51
CA PRO A 534 6.59 7.58 5.50
C PRO A 534 6.72 8.98 4.85
N ASN A 535 5.62 9.72 4.72
CA ASN A 535 5.63 11.09 4.16
C ASN A 535 6.42 12.09 5.00
N PHE A 536 6.65 11.83 6.28
CA PHE A 536 7.43 12.71 7.16
C PHE A 536 8.91 12.35 7.23
N LEU A 537 9.33 11.18 6.71
CA LEU A 537 10.70 10.71 6.87
C LEU A 537 11.74 11.67 6.24
N MET A 538 11.45 12.25 5.07
CA MET A 538 12.39 13.21 4.50
C MET A 538 12.51 14.48 5.35
N ALA A 539 11.44 14.92 5.99
CA ALA A 539 11.51 16.03 6.95
C ALA A 539 12.39 15.69 8.16
N GLU A 540 12.37 14.44 8.67
CA GLU A 540 13.31 13.95 9.67
C GLU A 540 14.76 13.95 9.17
N VAL A 541 15.01 13.56 7.91
CA VAL A 541 16.35 13.62 7.30
C VAL A 541 16.85 15.06 7.27
N PHE A 542 15.99 16.01 6.92
CA PHE A 542 16.33 17.44 6.95
C PHE A 542 16.67 17.92 8.37
N ASP A 543 15.95 17.46 9.38
CA ASP A 543 16.25 17.78 10.79
C ASP A 543 17.59 17.18 11.22
N CYS A 544 17.87 15.92 10.86
CA CYS A 544 19.17 15.28 11.11
C CYS A 544 20.32 16.08 10.49
N CYS A 545 20.14 16.60 9.27
CA CYS A 545 21.12 17.41 8.56
C CYS A 545 21.18 18.86 9.07
N GLY A 546 20.16 19.34 9.77
CA GLY A 546 20.04 20.74 10.19
C GLY A 546 19.57 21.67 9.07
N TRP A 547 19.01 21.13 7.99
CA TRP A 547 18.50 21.89 6.85
C TRP A 547 17.08 22.42 7.10
N GLN A 548 16.84 23.66 6.70
CA GLN A 548 15.50 24.25 6.82
C GLN A 548 14.54 23.69 5.77
N GLY A 549 14.95 23.64 4.51
CA GLY A 549 14.16 23.11 3.42
C GLY A 549 13.10 24.05 2.86
N SER A 550 12.30 23.54 1.92
CA SER A 550 11.18 24.27 1.32
C SER A 550 10.07 24.57 2.32
N ALA A 551 9.20 25.53 1.99
CA ALA A 551 7.97 25.80 2.76
C ALA A 551 7.12 24.53 2.97
N TRP A 552 7.07 23.64 1.97
CA TRP A 552 6.41 22.35 2.09
C TRP A 552 7.09 21.44 3.14
N THR A 553 8.42 21.33 3.12
CA THR A 553 9.17 20.54 4.10
C THR A 553 8.99 21.06 5.53
N GLN A 554 8.98 22.39 5.70
CA GLN A 554 8.77 23.03 6.99
C GLN A 554 7.35 22.81 7.52
N LEU A 555 6.32 22.90 6.64
CA LEU A 555 4.95 22.55 7.01
C LEU A 555 4.84 21.07 7.43
N GLN A 556 5.50 20.14 6.69
CA GLN A 556 5.56 18.73 7.07
C GLN A 556 6.12 18.53 8.48
N ARG A 557 7.20 19.24 8.81
CA ARG A 557 7.83 19.20 10.14
C ARG A 557 6.88 19.65 11.24
N ASP A 558 6.19 20.77 11.02
CA ASP A 558 5.23 21.30 12.00
C ASP A 558 4.05 20.34 12.21
N VAL A 559 3.50 19.80 11.13
CA VAL A 559 2.42 18.80 11.22
C VAL A 559 2.90 17.55 11.94
N CYS A 560 4.06 17.00 11.57
CA CYS A 560 4.66 15.83 12.18
C CYS A 560 4.92 16.00 13.68
N SER A 561 5.27 17.22 14.12
CA SER A 561 5.46 17.51 15.55
C SER A 561 4.19 17.31 16.38
N ARG A 562 3.03 17.40 15.75
CA ARG A 562 1.72 17.32 16.40
C ARG A 562 0.94 16.04 16.04
N ILE A 563 1.02 15.61 14.78
CA ILE A 563 0.36 14.40 14.25
C ILE A 563 1.43 13.58 13.53
N PRO A 564 2.28 12.87 14.25
CA PRO A 564 3.41 12.15 13.63
C PRO A 564 2.99 10.99 12.75
N VAL A 565 1.80 10.41 12.97
CA VAL A 565 1.25 9.36 12.11
C VAL A 565 -0.11 9.78 11.57
N ILE A 566 -0.22 9.70 10.24
CA ILE A 566 -1.46 9.88 9.49
C ILE A 566 -1.62 8.62 8.65
N HIS A 567 -2.46 7.68 9.10
CA HIS A 567 -2.73 6.44 8.37
C HIS A 567 -3.93 6.61 7.45
N ARG A 568 -3.91 5.95 6.29
CA ARG A 568 -4.96 6.06 5.25
C ARG A 568 -6.37 5.68 5.73
N GLN A 569 -6.47 4.87 6.78
CA GLN A 569 -7.74 4.49 7.43
C GLN A 569 -8.27 5.57 8.39
N GLU A 570 -7.76 6.81 8.29
CA GLU A 570 -8.10 7.91 9.22
C GLU A 570 -7.77 7.59 10.68
N ARG A 571 -6.71 6.81 10.90
CA ARG A 571 -6.14 6.55 12.21
C ARG A 571 -4.90 7.42 12.39
N PHE A 572 -4.78 8.02 13.55
CA PHE A 572 -3.73 9.01 13.85
C PHE A 572 -3.00 8.63 15.13
N LEU A 573 -1.71 8.93 15.19
CA LEU A 573 -0.95 8.90 16.43
C LEU A 573 -0.76 10.34 16.89
N ILE A 574 -1.22 10.67 18.11
CA ILE A 574 -1.13 12.01 18.70
C ILE A 574 -0.75 11.85 20.18
N ASP A 575 0.27 12.57 20.63
CA ASP A 575 0.76 12.50 22.01
C ASP A 575 1.11 11.05 22.47
N GLY A 576 1.48 10.17 21.52
CA GLY A 576 1.80 8.76 21.78
C GLY A 576 0.60 7.81 21.82
N GLU A 577 -0.61 8.33 21.65
CA GLU A 577 -1.86 7.57 21.66
C GLU A 577 -2.51 7.50 20.29
N TRP A 578 -3.06 6.35 19.93
CA TRP A 578 -3.82 6.18 18.71
C TRP A 578 -5.23 6.72 18.85
N THR A 579 -5.74 7.36 17.81
CA THR A 579 -7.10 7.90 17.77
C THR A 579 -7.69 7.85 16.37
N LEU A 580 -9.01 7.64 16.29
CA LEU A 580 -9.82 7.76 15.07
C LEU A 580 -10.47 9.14 14.94
N ALA A 581 -10.48 9.92 16.03
CA ALA A 581 -11.12 11.22 16.08
C ALA A 581 -10.12 12.31 16.45
N LEU A 582 -9.93 13.27 15.56
CA LEU A 582 -9.10 14.43 15.81
C LEU A 582 -9.81 15.45 16.71
N ARG A 583 -9.09 15.96 17.71
CA ARG A 583 -9.53 17.15 18.47
C ARG A 583 -9.67 18.35 17.51
N PRO A 584 -10.49 19.36 17.80
CA PRO A 584 -10.71 20.51 16.90
C PRO A 584 -9.43 21.18 16.39
N ASP A 585 -8.46 21.35 17.27
CA ASP A 585 -7.18 21.96 16.90
C ASP A 585 -6.32 21.06 16.00
N ASP A 586 -6.30 19.75 16.26
CA ASP A 586 -5.59 18.76 15.45
C ASP A 586 -6.27 18.59 14.08
N ARG A 587 -7.60 18.67 14.07
CA ARG A 587 -8.38 18.69 12.82
C ARG A 587 -8.00 19.89 11.96
N THR A 588 -7.83 21.06 12.56
CA THR A 588 -7.40 22.27 11.83
C THR A 588 -6.02 22.08 11.20
N VAL A 589 -5.08 21.44 11.92
CA VAL A 589 -3.74 21.14 11.40
C VAL A 589 -3.80 20.13 10.26
N TYR A 590 -4.57 19.06 10.44
CA TYR A 590 -4.76 18.04 9.43
C TYR A 590 -5.44 18.57 8.16
N ASP A 591 -6.52 19.33 8.30
CA ASP A 591 -7.22 19.95 7.17
C ASP A 591 -6.31 20.93 6.42
N GLY A 592 -5.48 21.67 7.16
CA GLY A 592 -4.44 22.54 6.60
C GLY A 592 -3.41 21.77 5.78
N LEU A 593 -2.92 20.63 6.28
CA LEU A 593 -2.04 19.73 5.53
C LEU A 593 -2.71 19.26 4.23
N ARG A 594 -3.96 18.79 4.30
CA ARG A 594 -4.71 18.31 3.13
C ARG A 594 -4.88 19.38 2.05
N ILE A 595 -5.17 20.64 2.48
CA ILE A 595 -5.30 21.80 1.59
C ILE A 595 -3.95 22.10 0.93
N ALA A 596 -2.86 22.17 1.70
CA ALA A 596 -1.53 22.44 1.18
C ALA A 596 -1.03 21.29 0.26
N GLU A 597 -1.21 20.04 0.66
CA GLU A 597 -0.85 18.85 -0.14
C GLU A 597 -1.55 18.87 -1.51
N TYR A 598 -2.87 19.13 -1.55
CA TYR A 598 -3.58 19.22 -2.81
C TYR A 598 -2.99 20.30 -3.73
N TYR A 599 -2.65 21.48 -3.17
CA TYR A 599 -2.04 22.56 -3.93
C TYR A 599 -0.66 22.18 -4.44
N VAL A 600 0.22 21.67 -3.58
CA VAL A 600 1.59 21.25 -3.94
C VAL A 600 1.56 20.18 -5.02
N ARG A 601 0.68 19.18 -4.90
CA ARG A 601 0.53 18.09 -5.84
C ARG A 601 -0.08 18.53 -7.18
N GLU A 602 -1.12 19.38 -7.16
CA GLU A 602 -1.95 19.63 -8.32
C GLU A 602 -1.70 20.99 -8.98
N ARG A 603 -1.13 21.95 -8.27
CA ARG A 603 -1.11 23.34 -8.72
C ARG A 603 0.27 24.00 -8.73
N LEU A 604 1.16 23.64 -7.78
CA LEU A 604 2.42 24.38 -7.54
C LEU A 604 3.30 24.50 -8.80
N LEU A 605 3.43 23.42 -9.58
CA LEU A 605 4.24 23.40 -10.81
C LEU A 605 3.43 23.69 -12.08
N ARG A 606 2.14 23.97 -11.98
CA ARG A 606 1.38 24.46 -13.13
C ARG A 606 1.81 25.90 -13.40
N LYS A 607 2.68 26.12 -14.36
CA LYS A 607 2.88 27.44 -14.96
C LYS A 607 1.57 27.92 -15.55
N GLY A 608 0.97 28.97 -14.95
CA GLY A 608 -0.01 29.84 -15.52
C GLY A 608 -0.85 29.29 -16.68
N ASP A 609 -1.97 28.62 -16.38
CA ASP A 609 -3.13 28.77 -17.23
C ASP A 609 -3.62 30.19 -16.96
N GLY A 610 -3.42 31.04 -17.94
CA GLY A 610 -3.43 32.48 -17.94
C GLY A 610 -4.46 33.19 -17.07
N ASP A 611 -4.02 34.31 -16.55
CA ASP A 611 -4.87 35.46 -16.31
C ASP A 611 -5.72 35.82 -17.53
#